data_d158ae258506aba16276ca6d73876877
#
_entry.id   d158ae258506aba16276ca6d73876877
#
_cell.length_a   1.000
_cell.length_b   1.000
_cell.length_c   1.000
_cell.angle_alpha   90.00
_cell.angle_beta   90.00
_cell.angle_gamma   90.00
#
_symmetry.space_group_name_H-M   'P 1'
#
loop_
_entity.id
_entity.type
_entity.pdbx_description
1 polymer ?
#
loop_
_entity_poly.entity_id
_entity_poly.type
_entity_poly.pdbx_seq_one_letter_code
_entity_poly.pdbx_strand_id
1 'polypeptide(L)'
;YQAALKGENGRVPLCMSQFPYSGQAATFSASDGITDSAAAGTCLASGKKTNNGMIGQTPDGTPAYSVASQLKEEGWGIGIMSTVPVDHATPASHYAHAEKRSNYYLIGTHLTESNFDFFGGGGFQRPNDKHNPSAPNLYDLARQAGYTLVGSYAEAQKNLKKKKILLVPQTDIDHPNRGAEALPYAIDQQEGDLNLAQIVDLAIQH
;
A
#
# COMPACT_ATOMS: atom_id res chain seq x y z
N TYR A 1 22.49 -3.54 1.76
CA TYR A 1 23.35 -3.42 2.93
C TYR A 1 24.82 -3.26 2.53
N GLN A 2 25.42 -4.24 1.87
CA GLN A 2 26.85 -4.19 1.43
C GLN A 2 27.19 -2.97 0.55
N ALA A 3 26.29 -2.57 -0.35
CA ALA A 3 26.47 -1.39 -1.21
C ALA A 3 26.41 -0.10 -0.40
N ALA A 4 25.50 0.01 0.55
CA ALA A 4 25.38 1.18 1.43
C ALA A 4 26.63 1.34 2.30
N LEU A 5 27.15 0.26 2.88
CA LEU A 5 28.39 0.29 3.65
C LEU A 5 29.60 0.73 2.81
N LYS A 6 29.65 0.35 1.52
CA LYS A 6 30.74 0.74 0.60
C LYS A 6 30.65 2.20 0.16
N GLY A 7 29.43 2.72 -0.04
CA GLY A 7 29.19 4.09 -0.50
C GLY A 7 29.75 5.16 0.43
N GLU A 8 29.74 4.91 1.73
CA GLU A 8 30.27 5.79 2.78
C GLU A 8 31.66 5.34 3.30
N ASN A 9 32.48 4.74 2.43
CA ASN A 9 33.75 4.12 2.82
C ASN A 9 33.63 3.08 3.93
N GLY A 10 32.48 2.44 4.06
CA GLY A 10 32.17 1.41 5.03
C GLY A 10 32.20 1.86 6.48
N ARG A 11 32.16 3.15 6.75
CA ARG A 11 32.37 3.73 8.11
C ARG A 11 31.09 4.16 8.82
N VAL A 12 29.99 4.34 8.08
CA VAL A 12 28.70 4.77 8.67
C VAL A 12 27.80 3.54 8.79
N PRO A 13 27.52 3.07 10.00
CA PRO A 13 26.58 1.95 10.20
C PRO A 13 25.17 2.40 9.83
N LEU A 14 24.39 1.52 9.17
CA LEU A 14 22.97 1.78 8.93
C LEU A 14 22.21 1.86 10.27
N CYS A 15 21.20 2.72 10.33
CA CYS A 15 20.39 2.91 11.53
C CYS A 15 19.85 1.56 12.06
N MET A 16 19.36 0.68 11.18
CA MET A 16 18.86 -0.64 11.55
C MET A 16 19.90 -1.55 12.21
N SER A 17 21.20 -1.37 11.88
CA SER A 17 22.28 -2.19 12.48
C SER A 17 22.67 -1.74 13.89
N GLN A 18 22.12 -0.62 14.34
CA GLN A 18 22.35 -0.07 15.67
C GLN A 18 21.20 -0.37 16.63
N PHE A 19 20.16 -1.07 16.20
CA PHE A 19 19.08 -1.46 17.10
C PHE A 19 19.58 -2.43 18.18
N PRO A 20 19.11 -2.28 19.44
CA PRO A 20 19.60 -3.07 20.57
C PRO A 20 19.18 -4.55 20.48
N TYR A 21 18.19 -4.86 19.67
CA TYR A 21 17.67 -6.21 19.49
C TYR A 21 17.70 -6.60 18.02
N SER A 22 18.10 -7.82 17.74
CA SER A 22 18.08 -8.43 16.41
C SER A 22 17.59 -9.86 16.50
N GLY A 23 17.01 -10.37 15.41
CA GLY A 23 16.50 -11.73 15.34
C GLY A 23 16.51 -12.25 13.90
N GLN A 24 16.17 -13.51 13.76
CA GLN A 24 16.02 -14.17 12.47
C GLN A 24 14.58 -14.60 12.26
N ALA A 25 14.06 -14.47 11.02
CA ALA A 25 12.74 -14.92 10.63
C ALA A 25 12.82 -15.87 9.43
N ALA A 26 12.03 -16.94 9.46
CA ALA A 26 11.86 -17.81 8.31
C ALA A 26 10.88 -17.16 7.32
N THR A 27 11.34 -16.92 6.09
CA THR A 27 10.61 -16.12 5.10
C THR A 27 9.89 -16.94 4.02
N PHE A 28 9.91 -18.27 4.07
CA PHE A 28 9.20 -19.12 3.10
C PHE A 28 7.68 -18.94 3.18
N SER A 29 6.99 -19.04 2.04
CA SER A 29 5.52 -19.05 1.96
C SER A 29 4.96 -20.44 2.28
N ALA A 30 3.63 -20.58 2.30
CA ALA A 30 3.01 -21.90 2.49
C ALA A 30 3.19 -22.81 1.26
N SER A 31 3.37 -22.23 0.07
CA SER A 31 3.50 -23.00 -1.20
C SER A 31 4.92 -23.13 -1.72
N ASP A 32 5.89 -22.32 -1.26
CA ASP A 32 7.23 -22.26 -1.86
C ASP A 32 8.29 -21.85 -0.83
N GLY A 33 9.53 -22.30 -1.03
CA GLY A 33 10.71 -21.88 -0.26
C GLY A 33 11.08 -20.41 -0.45
N ILE A 34 10.66 -19.78 -1.56
CA ILE A 34 10.85 -18.36 -1.85
C ILE A 34 9.49 -17.68 -1.85
N THR A 35 9.27 -16.79 -0.87
CA THR A 35 8.02 -16.03 -0.77
C THR A 35 7.97 -14.90 -1.81
N ASP A 36 6.74 -14.61 -2.32
CA ASP A 36 6.47 -13.37 -3.05
C ASP A 36 5.96 -12.26 -2.12
N SER A 37 5.74 -11.06 -2.68
CA SER A 37 5.28 -9.90 -1.91
C SER A 37 3.87 -10.10 -1.32
N ALA A 38 3.01 -10.86 -1.98
CA ALA A 38 1.65 -11.11 -1.52
C ALA A 38 1.64 -11.99 -0.26
N ALA A 39 2.34 -13.13 -0.32
CA ALA A 39 2.45 -14.04 0.80
C ALA A 39 3.26 -13.44 1.97
N ALA A 40 4.37 -12.75 1.68
CA ALA A 40 5.16 -12.07 2.71
C ALA A 40 4.37 -10.96 3.39
N GLY A 41 3.70 -10.10 2.60
CA GLY A 41 2.87 -9.02 3.13
C GLY A 41 1.71 -9.55 3.99
N THR A 42 1.01 -10.60 3.53
CA THR A 42 -0.04 -11.26 4.30
C THR A 42 0.48 -11.80 5.64
N CYS A 43 1.65 -12.45 5.62
CA CYS A 43 2.25 -12.96 6.85
C CYS A 43 2.62 -11.83 7.83
N LEU A 44 3.21 -10.74 7.34
CA LEU A 44 3.54 -9.57 8.16
C LEU A 44 2.29 -8.89 8.71
N ALA A 45 1.23 -8.76 7.90
CA ALA A 45 0.01 -8.07 8.28
C ALA A 45 -0.87 -8.87 9.26
N SER A 46 -0.90 -10.22 9.14
CA SER A 46 -1.88 -11.05 9.86
C SER A 46 -1.25 -12.15 10.76
N GLY A 47 0.06 -12.36 10.67
CA GLY A 47 0.72 -13.50 11.33
C GLY A 47 0.41 -14.87 10.69
N LYS A 48 -0.30 -14.91 9.54
CA LYS A 48 -0.70 -16.14 8.85
C LYS A 48 0.11 -16.34 7.58
N LYS A 49 0.70 -17.53 7.40
CA LYS A 49 1.31 -17.92 6.13
C LYS A 49 0.24 -18.24 5.09
N THR A 50 0.53 -17.87 3.85
CA THR A 50 -0.32 -18.16 2.70
C THR A 50 0.50 -18.61 1.49
N ASN A 51 -0.17 -19.01 0.40
CA ASN A 51 0.48 -19.36 -0.85
C ASN A 51 0.97 -18.12 -1.59
N ASN A 52 2.03 -18.26 -2.38
CA ASN A 52 2.48 -17.19 -3.27
C ASN A 52 1.31 -16.69 -4.14
N GLY A 53 1.22 -15.37 -4.27
CA GLY A 53 0.17 -14.70 -5.02
C GLY A 53 -1.12 -14.42 -4.27
N MET A 54 -1.37 -15.05 -3.12
CA MET A 54 -2.58 -14.82 -2.31
C MET A 54 -2.40 -13.62 -1.37
N ILE A 55 -3.46 -12.85 -1.18
CA ILE A 55 -3.49 -11.64 -0.35
C ILE A 55 -4.55 -11.80 0.73
N GLY A 56 -4.17 -11.60 2.01
CA GLY A 56 -5.08 -11.56 3.15
C GLY A 56 -5.97 -12.80 3.31
N GLN A 57 -5.49 -13.94 2.87
CA GLN A 57 -6.18 -15.24 2.99
C GLN A 57 -5.20 -16.32 3.42
N THR A 58 -5.68 -17.35 4.10
CA THR A 58 -4.95 -18.61 4.32
C THR A 58 -4.98 -19.47 3.05
N PRO A 59 -4.14 -20.53 2.95
CA PRO A 59 -4.08 -21.37 1.74
C PRO A 59 -5.40 -22.00 1.31
N ASP A 60 -6.35 -22.16 2.22
CA ASP A 60 -7.69 -22.67 1.99
C ASP A 60 -8.71 -21.60 1.57
N GLY A 61 -8.27 -20.34 1.41
CA GLY A 61 -9.11 -19.21 1.03
C GLY A 61 -9.83 -18.50 2.19
N THR A 62 -9.62 -18.95 3.43
CA THR A 62 -10.21 -18.27 4.59
C THR A 62 -9.58 -16.88 4.79
N PRO A 63 -10.35 -15.79 5.00
CA PRO A 63 -9.82 -14.48 5.27
C PRO A 63 -8.87 -14.44 6.46
N ALA A 64 -7.71 -13.82 6.27
CA ALA A 64 -6.70 -13.57 7.30
C ALA A 64 -6.67 -12.06 7.58
N TYR A 65 -7.43 -11.64 8.58
CA TYR A 65 -7.54 -10.22 8.93
C TYR A 65 -6.22 -9.66 9.44
N SER A 66 -5.86 -8.49 8.93
CA SER A 66 -4.64 -7.79 9.31
C SER A 66 -4.77 -7.14 10.67
N VAL A 67 -3.64 -6.85 11.32
CA VAL A 67 -3.60 -6.02 12.52
C VAL A 67 -4.18 -4.62 12.26
N ALA A 68 -4.02 -4.08 11.04
CA ALA A 68 -4.60 -2.79 10.66
C ALA A 68 -6.14 -2.83 10.70
N SER A 69 -6.76 -3.90 10.18
CA SER A 69 -8.22 -4.09 10.24
C SER A 69 -8.72 -4.22 11.68
N GLN A 70 -8.02 -4.99 12.51
CA GLN A 70 -8.38 -5.16 13.93
C GLN A 70 -8.29 -3.85 14.70
N LEU A 71 -7.22 -3.07 14.51
CA LEU A 71 -7.08 -1.76 15.16
C LEU A 71 -8.13 -0.76 14.66
N LYS A 72 -8.53 -0.85 13.38
CA LYS A 72 -9.61 0.00 12.86
C LYS A 72 -10.94 -0.27 13.56
N GLU A 73 -11.26 -1.53 13.83
CA GLU A 73 -12.46 -1.92 14.61
C GLU A 73 -12.42 -1.38 16.05
N GLU A 74 -11.23 -1.25 16.63
CA GLU A 74 -11.01 -0.63 17.94
C GLU A 74 -11.02 0.91 17.91
N GLY A 75 -11.21 1.53 16.74
CA GLY A 75 -11.30 2.98 16.57
C GLY A 75 -9.99 3.71 16.35
N TRP A 76 -8.91 3.00 16.03
CA TRP A 76 -7.63 3.63 15.69
C TRP A 76 -7.67 4.27 14.30
N GLY A 77 -6.90 5.35 14.12
CA GLY A 77 -6.57 5.90 12.81
C GLY A 77 -5.63 4.97 12.05
N ILE A 78 -5.98 4.63 10.81
CA ILE A 78 -5.19 3.71 9.98
C ILE A 78 -4.77 4.40 8.69
N GLY A 79 -3.44 4.43 8.46
CA GLY A 79 -2.83 4.89 7.21
C GLY A 79 -2.02 3.77 6.55
N ILE A 80 -2.20 3.59 5.25
CA ILE A 80 -1.41 2.66 4.42
C ILE A 80 -0.64 3.47 3.37
N MET A 81 0.68 3.40 3.41
CA MET A 81 1.56 4.16 2.54
C MET A 81 2.54 3.25 1.80
N SER A 82 2.81 3.58 0.55
CA SER A 82 3.74 2.83 -0.30
C SER A 82 4.28 3.70 -1.43
N THR A 83 5.37 3.28 -2.06
CA THR A 83 5.84 3.89 -3.33
C THR A 83 5.25 3.20 -4.56
N VAL A 84 4.62 2.04 -4.40
CA VAL A 84 3.91 1.34 -5.49
C VAL A 84 2.44 1.76 -5.54
N PRO A 85 1.67 1.37 -6.57
CA PRO A 85 0.22 1.57 -6.61
C PRO A 85 -0.45 1.05 -5.35
N VAL A 86 -1.50 1.77 -4.90
CA VAL A 86 -2.17 1.46 -3.62
C VAL A 86 -2.85 0.08 -3.63
N ASP A 87 -3.19 -0.46 -4.80
CA ASP A 87 -3.75 -1.80 -5.02
C ASP A 87 -2.68 -2.88 -5.29
N HIS A 88 -1.38 -2.55 -5.18
CA HIS A 88 -0.32 -3.53 -5.30
C HIS A 88 -0.27 -4.46 -4.07
N ALA A 89 0.26 -5.67 -4.26
CA ALA A 89 0.20 -6.75 -3.26
C ALA A 89 0.68 -6.37 -1.86
N THR A 90 1.75 -5.58 -1.74
CA THR A 90 2.33 -5.22 -0.45
C THR A 90 1.41 -4.32 0.39
N PRO A 91 0.92 -3.17 -0.10
CA PRO A 91 -0.08 -2.40 0.64
C PRO A 91 -1.41 -3.16 0.79
N ALA A 92 -1.83 -3.90 -0.27
CA ALA A 92 -3.10 -4.63 -0.28
C ALA A 92 -3.23 -5.69 0.80
N SER A 93 -2.13 -6.31 1.22
CA SER A 93 -2.14 -7.33 2.28
C SER A 93 -2.62 -6.82 3.65
N HIS A 94 -2.71 -5.50 3.82
CA HIS A 94 -3.18 -4.89 5.05
C HIS A 94 -4.70 -4.60 5.06
N TYR A 95 -5.38 -4.69 3.90
CA TYR A 95 -6.81 -4.35 3.80
C TYR A 95 -7.62 -5.27 2.88
N ALA A 96 -6.98 -6.06 2.02
CA ALA A 96 -7.67 -6.83 1.00
C ALA A 96 -7.60 -8.35 1.23
N HIS A 97 -8.57 -9.07 0.63
CA HIS A 97 -8.64 -10.51 0.59
C HIS A 97 -8.81 -10.95 -0.86
N ALA A 98 -7.77 -11.54 -1.47
CA ALA A 98 -7.80 -11.94 -2.87
C ALA A 98 -7.00 -13.23 -3.10
N GLU A 99 -7.58 -14.18 -3.85
CA GLU A 99 -6.90 -15.41 -4.24
C GLU A 99 -5.65 -15.14 -5.12
N LYS A 100 -5.69 -14.05 -5.90
CA LYS A 100 -4.60 -13.67 -6.80
C LYS A 100 -4.29 -12.19 -6.69
N ARG A 101 -3.02 -11.86 -6.48
CA ARG A 101 -2.50 -10.48 -6.45
C ARG A 101 -2.76 -9.68 -7.74
N SER A 102 -3.08 -10.36 -8.85
CA SER A 102 -3.42 -9.73 -10.13
C SER A 102 -4.87 -9.28 -10.22
N ASN A 103 -5.70 -9.57 -9.23
CA ASN A 103 -7.10 -9.15 -9.16
C ASN A 103 -7.21 -7.70 -8.68
N TYR A 104 -6.50 -6.79 -9.35
CA TYR A 104 -6.35 -5.39 -8.92
C TYR A 104 -7.66 -4.65 -8.70
N TYR A 105 -8.64 -4.85 -9.59
CA TYR A 105 -9.94 -4.19 -9.43
C TYR A 105 -10.64 -4.64 -8.13
N LEU A 106 -10.70 -5.95 -7.85
CA LEU A 106 -11.23 -6.48 -6.59
C LEU A 106 -10.46 -5.94 -5.38
N ILE A 107 -9.12 -5.89 -5.47
CA ILE A 107 -8.28 -5.32 -4.41
C ILE A 107 -8.63 -3.84 -4.18
N GLY A 108 -8.81 -3.08 -5.25
CA GLY A 108 -9.21 -1.68 -5.17
C GLY A 108 -10.61 -1.48 -4.57
N THR A 109 -11.59 -2.38 -4.81
CA THR A 109 -12.88 -2.32 -4.13
C THR A 109 -12.72 -2.53 -2.62
N HIS A 110 -11.90 -3.49 -2.19
CA HIS A 110 -11.62 -3.69 -0.77
C HIS A 110 -10.95 -2.47 -0.10
N LEU A 111 -10.13 -1.70 -0.83
CA LEU A 111 -9.61 -0.43 -0.33
C LEU A 111 -10.76 0.51 0.03
N THR A 112 -11.73 0.68 -0.87
CA THR A 112 -12.87 1.59 -0.64
C THR A 112 -13.77 1.13 0.50
N GLU A 113 -13.84 -0.17 0.75
CA GLU A 113 -14.63 -0.81 1.81
C GLU A 113 -13.90 -0.87 3.16
N SER A 114 -12.57 -0.76 3.20
CA SER A 114 -11.75 -0.89 4.41
C SER A 114 -12.06 0.11 5.50
N ASN A 115 -12.65 1.24 5.15
CA ASN A 115 -12.91 2.37 6.03
C ASN A 115 -11.65 2.95 6.70
N PHE A 116 -10.45 2.69 6.15
CA PHE A 116 -9.21 3.28 6.65
C PHE A 116 -9.16 4.78 6.36
N ASP A 117 -8.34 5.51 7.11
CA ASP A 117 -8.40 6.98 7.13
C ASP A 117 -7.50 7.60 6.07
N PHE A 118 -6.34 6.98 5.80
CA PHE A 118 -5.35 7.52 4.87
C PHE A 118 -4.78 6.42 3.97
N PHE A 119 -4.77 6.67 2.66
CA PHE A 119 -3.98 5.93 1.70
C PHE A 119 -3.07 6.87 0.94
N GLY A 120 -1.80 6.48 0.72
CA GLY A 120 -0.85 7.25 -0.05
C GLY A 120 0.10 6.38 -0.85
N GLY A 121 0.30 6.70 -2.13
CA GLY A 121 1.18 5.95 -3.01
C GLY A 121 0.98 6.29 -4.48
N GLY A 122 1.33 5.37 -5.38
CA GLY A 122 0.82 5.39 -6.75
C GLY A 122 -0.69 5.18 -6.76
N GLY A 123 -1.37 5.58 -7.83
CA GLY A 123 -2.81 5.40 -7.97
C GLY A 123 -3.24 3.93 -8.10
N PHE A 124 -4.41 3.67 -8.66
CA PHE A 124 -4.86 2.31 -8.93
C PHE A 124 -4.23 1.76 -10.22
N GLN A 125 -3.58 0.60 -10.14
CA GLN A 125 -2.96 -0.04 -11.31
C GLN A 125 -4.00 -0.50 -12.34
N ARG A 126 -5.20 -0.86 -11.91
CA ARG A 126 -6.33 -1.21 -12.77
C ARG A 126 -7.62 -0.58 -12.25
N PRO A 127 -7.88 0.70 -12.53
CA PRO A 127 -9.02 1.42 -11.99
C PRO A 127 -10.38 0.98 -12.56
N ASN A 128 -10.39 0.26 -13.69
CA ASN A 128 -11.59 -0.26 -14.32
C ASN A 128 -11.61 -1.79 -14.31
N ASP A 129 -12.79 -2.38 -14.13
CA ASP A 129 -12.96 -3.82 -14.25
C ASP A 129 -12.94 -4.24 -15.73
N LYS A 130 -11.92 -5.04 -16.09
CA LYS A 130 -11.80 -5.55 -17.46
C LYS A 130 -12.84 -6.62 -17.82
N HIS A 131 -13.48 -7.25 -16.83
CA HIS A 131 -14.47 -8.29 -17.00
C HIS A 131 -15.91 -7.76 -16.96
N ASN A 132 -16.11 -6.59 -16.35
CA ASN A 132 -17.38 -5.90 -16.28
C ASN A 132 -17.19 -4.40 -16.61
N PRO A 133 -17.26 -4.01 -17.89
CA PRO A 133 -17.10 -2.61 -18.31
C PRO A 133 -18.14 -1.65 -17.73
N SER A 134 -19.25 -2.18 -17.18
CA SER A 134 -20.28 -1.37 -16.51
C SER A 134 -19.99 -1.14 -15.02
N ALA A 135 -18.95 -1.76 -14.48
CA ALA A 135 -18.57 -1.53 -13.10
C ALA A 135 -18.01 -0.10 -12.94
N PRO A 136 -18.27 0.55 -11.78
CA PRO A 136 -17.75 1.88 -11.51
C PRO A 136 -16.23 1.94 -11.53
N ASN A 137 -15.64 3.05 -11.94
CA ASN A 137 -14.21 3.30 -11.79
C ASN A 137 -13.83 3.36 -10.30
N LEU A 138 -12.66 2.83 -9.93
CA LEU A 138 -12.21 2.78 -8.52
C LEU A 138 -12.03 4.17 -7.89
N TYR A 139 -11.66 5.20 -8.66
CA TYR A 139 -11.59 6.57 -8.15
C TYR A 139 -13.00 7.11 -7.81
N ASP A 140 -14.02 6.73 -8.56
CA ASP A 140 -15.40 7.10 -8.26
C ASP A 140 -15.92 6.33 -7.04
N LEU A 141 -15.61 5.05 -6.91
CA LEU A 141 -15.89 4.27 -5.71
C LEU A 141 -15.20 4.87 -4.47
N ALA A 142 -13.95 5.30 -4.59
CA ALA A 142 -13.24 5.96 -3.50
C ALA A 142 -13.94 7.26 -3.07
N ARG A 143 -14.36 8.11 -4.03
CA ARG A 143 -15.16 9.32 -3.73
C ARG A 143 -16.47 8.98 -3.03
N GLN A 144 -17.20 7.97 -3.53
CA GLN A 144 -18.45 7.50 -2.93
C GLN A 144 -18.25 6.96 -1.50
N ALA A 145 -17.12 6.30 -1.24
CA ALA A 145 -16.72 5.82 0.09
C ALA A 145 -16.24 6.96 1.04
N GLY A 146 -16.24 8.20 0.58
CA GLY A 146 -15.92 9.40 1.36
C GLY A 146 -14.43 9.79 1.34
N TYR A 147 -13.61 9.20 0.47
CA TYR A 147 -12.23 9.65 0.30
C TYR A 147 -12.16 10.97 -0.45
N THR A 148 -11.39 11.91 0.11
CA THR A 148 -10.93 13.10 -0.61
C THR A 148 -9.69 12.71 -1.40
N LEU A 149 -9.77 12.78 -2.73
CA LEU A 149 -8.63 12.56 -3.61
C LEU A 149 -7.78 13.82 -3.64
N VAL A 150 -6.48 13.68 -3.42
CA VAL A 150 -5.52 14.78 -3.45
C VAL A 150 -4.29 14.38 -4.25
N GLY A 151 -3.82 15.28 -5.12
CA GLY A 151 -2.81 14.98 -6.12
C GLY A 151 -1.40 15.47 -5.77
N SER A 152 -1.25 16.21 -4.69
CA SER A 152 0.05 16.79 -4.29
C SER A 152 0.18 16.93 -2.78
N TYR A 153 1.42 17.08 -2.32
CA TYR A 153 1.73 17.37 -0.92
C TYR A 153 1.02 18.63 -0.40
N ALA A 154 1.07 19.72 -1.17
CA ALA A 154 0.45 20.98 -0.79
C ALA A 154 -1.08 20.92 -0.72
N GLU A 155 -1.70 20.14 -1.58
CA GLU A 155 -3.15 19.91 -1.54
C GLU A 155 -3.54 19.05 -0.34
N ALA A 156 -2.77 17.99 -0.07
CA ALA A 156 -3.00 17.11 1.09
C ALA A 156 -2.90 17.90 2.40
N GLN A 157 -1.90 18.78 2.57
CA GLN A 157 -1.79 19.63 3.75
C GLN A 157 -3.04 20.49 4.02
N LYS A 158 -3.68 20.99 2.97
CA LYS A 158 -4.92 21.77 3.10
C LYS A 158 -6.13 20.91 3.48
N ASN A 159 -6.04 19.62 3.27
CA ASN A 159 -7.14 18.65 3.45
C ASN A 159 -6.95 17.72 4.66
N LEU A 160 -5.94 17.90 5.51
CA LEU A 160 -5.66 17.03 6.68
C LEU A 160 -6.84 16.88 7.65
N LYS A 161 -7.79 17.80 7.66
CA LYS A 161 -9.01 17.73 8.49
C LYS A 161 -10.13 16.90 7.87
N LYS A 162 -9.96 16.41 6.65
CA LYS A 162 -10.94 15.52 5.99
C LYS A 162 -10.89 14.14 6.63
N LYS A 163 -12.04 13.49 6.74
CA LYS A 163 -12.17 12.21 7.43
C LYS A 163 -11.36 11.08 6.79
N LYS A 164 -11.24 11.09 5.45
CA LYS A 164 -10.51 10.10 4.67
C LYS A 164 -9.76 10.77 3.52
N ILE A 165 -8.51 10.40 3.32
CA ILE A 165 -7.65 10.91 2.26
C ILE A 165 -7.13 9.76 1.39
N LEU A 166 -7.18 9.95 0.07
CA LEU A 166 -6.46 9.14 -0.90
C LEU A 166 -5.48 10.06 -1.65
N LEU A 167 -4.21 9.98 -1.27
CA LEU A 167 -3.11 10.76 -1.85
C LEU A 167 -2.40 9.95 -2.93
N VAL A 168 -2.56 10.36 -4.17
CA VAL A 168 -1.98 9.72 -5.36
C VAL A 168 -1.52 10.80 -6.35
N PRO A 169 -0.61 10.52 -7.30
CA PRO A 169 -0.19 11.52 -8.28
C PRO A 169 -1.36 12.20 -8.99
N GLN A 170 -1.27 13.52 -9.21
CA GLN A 170 -2.31 14.29 -9.88
C GLN A 170 -2.64 13.72 -11.27
N THR A 171 -1.63 13.24 -11.99
CA THR A 171 -1.79 12.62 -13.31
C THR A 171 -2.72 11.41 -13.29
N ASP A 172 -2.77 10.65 -12.19
CA ASP A 172 -3.65 9.49 -12.05
C ASP A 172 -5.10 9.93 -11.78
N ILE A 173 -5.28 11.05 -11.07
CA ILE A 173 -6.60 11.67 -10.82
C ILE A 173 -7.17 12.25 -12.11
N ASP A 174 -6.33 12.94 -12.91
CA ASP A 174 -6.71 13.57 -14.16
C ASP A 174 -6.99 12.55 -15.28
N HIS A 175 -6.35 11.37 -15.19
CA HIS A 175 -6.50 10.28 -16.15
C HIS A 175 -7.01 9.00 -15.50
N PRO A 176 -8.20 8.99 -14.87
CA PRO A 176 -8.70 7.93 -13.99
C PRO A 176 -8.92 6.58 -14.69
N ASN A 177 -8.87 6.53 -16.01
CA ASN A 177 -8.97 5.30 -16.79
C ASN A 177 -7.61 4.69 -17.14
N ARG A 178 -6.51 5.40 -16.85
CA ARG A 178 -5.15 4.91 -17.02
C ARG A 178 -4.73 4.10 -15.80
N GLY A 179 -4.02 3.00 -16.03
CA GLY A 179 -3.37 2.27 -14.94
C GLY A 179 -2.21 3.08 -14.37
N ALA A 180 -2.16 3.17 -13.04
CA ALA A 180 -1.09 3.87 -12.34
C ALA A 180 0.20 3.05 -12.28
N GLU A 181 1.29 3.76 -12.12
CA GLU A 181 2.64 3.21 -11.92
C GLU A 181 3.13 3.50 -10.49
N ALA A 182 4.30 2.96 -10.13
CA ALA A 182 4.97 3.32 -8.90
C ALA A 182 5.41 4.80 -8.93
N LEU A 183 5.54 5.41 -7.75
CA LEU A 183 6.18 6.72 -7.62
C LEU A 183 7.62 6.67 -8.15
N PRO A 184 8.15 7.78 -8.70
CA PRO A 184 9.52 7.82 -9.22
C PRO A 184 10.55 7.42 -8.16
N TYR A 185 11.62 6.75 -8.60
CA TYR A 185 12.77 6.53 -7.74
C TYR A 185 13.39 7.88 -7.32
N ALA A 186 14.01 7.93 -6.14
CA ALA A 186 14.60 9.15 -5.62
C ALA A 186 15.61 9.83 -6.58
N ILE A 187 16.30 9.04 -7.41
CA ILE A 187 17.24 9.53 -8.41
C ILE A 187 16.54 10.18 -9.63
N ASP A 188 15.29 9.81 -9.88
CA ASP A 188 14.49 10.26 -11.04
C ASP A 188 13.45 11.31 -10.64
N GLN A 189 13.33 11.64 -9.34
CA GLN A 189 12.34 12.61 -8.83
C GLN A 189 12.56 14.00 -9.39
N GLN A 190 11.46 14.64 -9.79
CA GLN A 190 11.39 16.03 -10.23
C GLN A 190 10.67 16.88 -9.18
N GLU A 191 10.76 18.19 -9.34
CA GLU A 191 10.03 19.14 -8.49
C GLU A 191 8.51 18.91 -8.60
N GLY A 192 7.87 18.72 -7.46
CA GLY A 192 6.43 18.43 -7.37
C GLY A 192 6.06 16.96 -7.28
N ASP A 193 6.99 16.04 -7.53
CA ASP A 193 6.73 14.61 -7.35
C ASP A 193 6.52 14.26 -5.87
N LEU A 194 5.56 13.36 -5.65
CA LEU A 194 5.34 12.76 -4.33
C LEU A 194 6.47 11.78 -4.01
N ASN A 195 6.93 11.80 -2.76
CA ASN A 195 7.85 10.81 -2.23
C ASN A 195 7.35 10.20 -0.93
N LEU A 196 7.91 9.05 -0.56
CA LEU A 196 7.45 8.30 0.60
C LEU A 196 7.56 9.10 1.91
N ALA A 197 8.62 9.90 2.09
CA ALA A 197 8.81 10.69 3.31
C ALA A 197 7.69 11.73 3.48
N GLN A 198 7.33 12.42 2.40
CA GLN A 198 6.21 13.37 2.39
C GLN A 198 4.87 12.70 2.68
N ILE A 199 4.62 11.53 2.08
CA ILE A 199 3.37 10.78 2.29
C ILE A 199 3.25 10.32 3.74
N VAL A 200 4.34 9.81 4.33
CA VAL A 200 4.38 9.38 5.74
C VAL A 200 4.19 10.58 6.69
N ASP A 201 4.84 11.71 6.42
CA ASP A 201 4.68 12.93 7.21
C ASP A 201 3.21 13.40 7.22
N LEU A 202 2.55 13.43 6.07
CA LEU A 202 1.13 13.77 5.97
C LEU A 202 0.22 12.78 6.72
N ALA A 203 0.51 11.48 6.63
CA ALA A 203 -0.27 10.46 7.31
C ALA A 203 -0.16 10.55 8.83
N ILE A 204 1.00 10.97 9.36
CA ILE A 204 1.20 11.19 10.81
C ILE A 204 0.45 12.45 11.28
N GLN A 205 0.33 13.47 10.42
CA GLN A 205 -0.36 14.71 10.74
C GLN A 205 -1.88 14.61 10.60
N HIS A 206 -2.36 13.64 9.84
CA HIS A 206 -3.78 13.38 9.59
C HIS A 206 -4.44 12.65 10.77
#